data_b66c68b479c58b8f9486df6da612554e
#
_entry.id   b66c68b479c58b8f9486df6da612554e
#
_cell.length_a   1.000
_cell.length_b   1.000
_cell.length_c   1.000
_cell.angle_alpha   90.00
_cell.angle_beta   90.00
_cell.angle_gamma   90.00
#
_symmetry.space_group_name_H-M   'P 1'
#
loop_
_entity.id
_entity.type
_entity.pdbx_description
1 polymer ?
#
loop_
_entity_poly.entity_id
_entity_poly.type
_entity_poly.pdbx_seq_one_letter_code
_entity_poly.pdbx_strand_id
1 'polypeptide(L)' 'MTKKELLEAIKDMPDDAEVFMEIYDYGLRCYKAVEEIEFYEPINEITLY' A
#
# COMPACT_ATOMS: atom_id res chain seq x y z
N MET A 1 -4.22 8.31 5.24
CA MET A 1 -4.08 8.71 3.82
C MET A 1 -5.45 8.84 3.18
N THR A 2 -5.69 9.91 2.46
CA THR A 2 -6.95 10.09 1.73
C THR A 2 -6.91 9.35 0.40
N LYS A 3 -8.08 9.17 -0.22
CA LYS A 3 -8.16 8.60 -1.57
C LYS A 3 -7.32 9.40 -2.57
N LYS A 4 -7.35 10.73 -2.47
CA LYS A 4 -6.58 11.61 -3.35
C LYS A 4 -5.08 11.37 -3.19
N GLU A 5 -4.61 11.27 -1.96
CA GLU A 5 -3.21 10.99 -1.66
C GLU A 5 -2.80 9.61 -2.18
N LEU A 6 -3.65 8.60 -2.01
CA LEU A 6 -3.41 7.25 -2.52
C LEU A 6 -3.27 7.24 -4.04
N LEU A 7 -4.20 7.87 -4.75
CA LEU A 7 -4.17 7.92 -6.21
C LEU A 7 -2.93 8.63 -6.72
N GLU A 8 -2.53 9.70 -6.06
CA GLU A 8 -1.33 10.45 -6.41
C GLU A 8 -0.06 9.63 -6.18
N ALA A 9 -0.02 8.87 -5.10
CA ALA A 9 1.14 8.05 -4.74
C ALA A 9 1.38 6.91 -5.72
N ILE A 10 0.34 6.32 -6.28
CA ILE A 10 0.44 5.12 -7.13
C ILE A 10 0.31 5.40 -8.63
N LYS A 11 0.07 6.65 -9.03
CA LYS A 11 -0.23 6.98 -10.44
C LYS A 11 0.87 6.57 -11.43
N ASP A 12 2.12 6.59 -11.01
CA ASP A 12 3.27 6.26 -11.86
C ASP A 12 3.72 4.81 -11.71
N MET A 13 3.03 4.03 -10.90
CA MET A 13 3.34 2.62 -10.69
C MET A 13 2.64 1.77 -11.76
N PRO A 14 3.22 0.60 -12.12
CA PRO A 14 2.61 -0.27 -13.13
C PRO A 14 1.21 -0.75 -12.74
N ASP A 15 0.33 -0.85 -13.73
CA ASP A 15 -1.05 -1.32 -13.50
C ASP A 15 -1.11 -2.77 -13.01
N ASP A 16 -0.11 -3.58 -13.37
CA ASP A 16 -0.04 -4.98 -12.98
C ASP A 16 0.73 -5.23 -11.68
N ALA A 17 1.15 -4.16 -10.99
CA ALA A 17 1.82 -4.30 -9.70
C ALA A 17 0.86 -4.92 -8.68
N GLU A 18 1.35 -5.89 -7.92
CA GLU A 18 0.56 -6.49 -6.84
C GLU A 18 0.60 -5.63 -5.60
N VAL A 19 -0.54 -5.51 -4.95
CA VAL A 19 -0.69 -4.68 -3.75
C VAL A 19 -0.75 -5.56 -2.52
N PHE A 20 0.14 -5.31 -1.57
CA PHE A 20 0.20 -5.99 -0.30
C PHE A 20 0.02 -5.01 0.84
N MET A 21 -0.50 -5.49 1.94
CA MET A 21 -0.62 -4.72 3.16
C MET A 21 0.17 -5.41 4.26
N GLU A 22 1.08 -4.68 4.89
CA GLU A 22 1.81 -5.22 6.04
C GLU A 22 1.02 -4.91 7.31
N ILE A 23 0.52 -5.97 7.95
CA ILE A 23 -0.32 -5.86 9.14
C ILE A 23 0.41 -6.49 10.32
N TYR A 24 0.61 -5.69 11.36
CA TYR A 24 1.12 -6.16 12.64
C TYR A 24 -0.03 -6.14 13.65
N ASP A 25 -1.04 -6.96 13.43
CA ASP A 25 -2.08 -7.09 14.42
C ASP A 25 -2.10 -8.55 14.89
N TYR A 26 -2.22 -8.76 16.16
CA TYR A 26 -2.15 -10.05 16.81
C TYR A 26 -3.50 -10.79 16.74
N GLY A 27 -4.11 -10.81 15.57
CA GLY A 27 -5.39 -11.47 15.36
C GLY A 27 -6.60 -10.63 15.75
N LEU A 28 -6.40 -9.37 16.11
CA LEU A 28 -7.49 -8.44 16.38
C LEU A 28 -7.91 -7.74 15.09
N ARG A 29 -9.21 -7.59 14.89
CA ARG A 29 -9.75 -6.81 13.78
C ARG A 29 -9.56 -5.34 14.06
N CYS A 30 -8.57 -4.75 13.40
CA CYS A 30 -8.29 -3.32 13.54
C CYS A 30 -8.43 -2.62 12.20
N TYR A 31 -9.03 -1.44 12.22
CA TYR A 31 -9.01 -0.54 11.08
C TYR A 31 -7.88 0.44 11.29
N LYS A 32 -6.94 0.45 10.37
CA LYS A 32 -5.80 1.37 10.44
C LYS A 32 -5.75 2.21 9.18
N ALA A 33 -5.55 3.51 9.33
CA ALA A 33 -5.33 4.39 8.20
C ALA A 33 -3.99 4.04 7.55
N VAL A 34 -3.97 4.03 6.21
CA VAL A 34 -2.72 3.89 5.47
C VAL A 34 -1.93 5.18 5.61
N GLU A 35 -0.70 5.07 6.04
CA GLU A 35 0.19 6.22 6.27
C GLU A 35 1.31 6.30 5.25
N GLU A 36 1.73 5.15 4.69
CA GLU A 36 2.88 5.08 3.81
C GLU A 36 2.68 4.03 2.72
N ILE A 37 3.25 4.30 1.53
CA ILE A 37 3.22 3.38 0.40
C ILE A 37 4.63 3.23 -0.13
N GLU A 38 5.07 1.99 -0.32
CA GLU A 38 6.35 1.67 -0.94
C GLU A 38 6.16 0.86 -2.21
N PHE A 39 6.99 1.13 -3.21
CA PHE A 39 7.04 0.33 -4.42
C PHE A 39 8.42 -0.34 -4.51
N TYR A 40 8.42 -1.67 -4.61
CA TYR A 40 9.64 -2.44 -4.79
C TYR A 40 9.69 -2.96 -6.23
N GLU A 41 10.44 -2.27 -7.06
CA GLU A 41 10.51 -2.50 -8.49
C GLU A 41 10.93 -3.93 -8.89
N PRO A 42 11.95 -4.55 -8.27
CA PRO A 42 12.43 -5.87 -8.68
C PRO A 42 11.37 -6.96 -8.73
N ILE A 43 10.34 -6.88 -7.88
CA ILE A 43 9.26 -7.85 -7.85
C ILE A 43 7.90 -7.25 -8.17
N ASN A 44 7.89 -6.00 -8.65
CA ASN A 44 6.67 -5.29 -9.05
C ASN A 44 5.59 -5.31 -7.95
N GLU A 45 5.99 -4.94 -6.74
CA GLU A 45 5.15 -5.02 -5.55
C GLU A 45 4.94 -3.67 -4.90
N ILE A 46 3.70 -3.36 -4.59
CA ILE A 46 3.31 -2.17 -3.82
C ILE A 46 2.94 -2.63 -2.42
N THR A 47 3.56 -2.04 -1.42
CA THR A 47 3.25 -2.35 -0.01
C THR A 47 2.65 -1.14 0.68
N LEU A 48 1.54 -1.36 1.36
CA LEU A 48 0.85 -0.36 2.18
C LEU A 48 1.21 -0.54 3.66
N TYR A 49 1.46 0.56 4.32
CA TYR A 49 1.79 0.57 5.75
C TYR A 49 0.81 1.38 6.57
#